data_8e13a38e530e43f50409e98619e69740
#
_entry.id   8e13a38e530e43f50409e98619e69740
#
_cell.length_a   1.000
_cell.length_b   1.000
_cell.length_c   1.000
_cell.angle_alpha   90.00
_cell.angle_beta   90.00
_cell.angle_gamma   90.00
#
_symmetry.space_group_name_H-M   'P 1'
#
loop_
_entity.id
_entity.type
_entity.pdbx_description
1 polymer ?
#
loop_
_entity_poly.entity_id
_entity_poly.type
_entity_poly.pdbx_seq_one_letter_code
_entity_poly.pdbx_strand_id
1 'polypeptide(L)' 'SVKQHCAEINEAARNRMELIVPELAKRNGVTEKLKAENQMEWVRQMNACKAQAEEVVKTELIYD' A
#
# COMPACT_ATOMS: atom_id res chain seq x y z
N SER A 1 7.77 -24.98 7.92
CA SER A 1 8.88 -25.05 7.02
C SER A 1 8.99 -23.82 6.14
N VAL A 2 9.78 -23.90 5.07
CA VAL A 2 10.09 -22.75 4.23
C VAL A 2 8.85 -22.13 3.59
N LYS A 3 7.96 -22.94 3.06
CA LYS A 3 6.72 -22.47 2.45
C LYS A 3 5.82 -21.74 3.44
N GLN A 4 5.72 -22.28 4.63
CA GLN A 4 4.93 -21.69 5.69
C GLN A 4 5.50 -20.34 6.11
N HIS A 5 6.81 -20.27 6.20
CA HIS A 5 7.50 -19.03 6.56
C HIS A 5 7.28 -17.94 5.50
N CYS A 6 7.35 -18.31 4.22
CA CYS A 6 7.10 -17.37 3.13
C CYS A 6 5.66 -16.85 3.16
N ALA A 7 4.70 -17.73 3.47
CA ALA A 7 3.30 -17.35 3.58
C ALA A 7 3.09 -16.34 4.70
N GLU A 8 3.75 -16.52 5.83
CA GLU A 8 3.67 -15.60 6.96
C GLU A 8 4.23 -14.23 6.61
N ILE A 9 5.35 -14.20 5.90
CA ILE A 9 5.97 -12.94 5.48
C ILE A 9 5.05 -12.20 4.51
N ASN A 10 4.45 -12.92 3.56
CA ASN A 10 3.53 -12.31 2.60
C ASN A 10 2.29 -11.76 3.27
N GLU A 11 1.78 -12.47 4.25
CA GLU A 11 0.61 -12.03 5.00
C GLU A 11 0.91 -10.77 5.82
N ALA A 12 2.07 -10.74 6.46
CA ALA A 12 2.50 -9.56 7.22
C ALA A 12 2.68 -8.36 6.31
N ALA A 13 3.28 -8.56 5.14
CA ALA A 13 3.46 -7.49 4.17
C ALA A 13 2.12 -6.95 3.69
N ARG A 14 1.18 -7.84 3.40
CA ARG A 14 -0.15 -7.44 2.95
C ARG A 14 -0.90 -6.66 4.02
N ASN A 15 -0.84 -7.13 5.26
CA ASN A 15 -1.47 -6.43 6.37
C ASN A 15 -0.87 -5.04 6.56
N ARG A 16 0.43 -4.93 6.43
CA ARG A 16 1.12 -3.65 6.54
C ARG A 16 0.71 -2.70 5.42
N MET A 17 0.59 -3.23 4.19
CA MET A 17 0.13 -2.46 3.04
C MET A 17 -1.26 -1.89 3.27
N GLU A 18 -2.17 -2.70 3.81
CA GLU A 18 -3.53 -2.27 4.09
C GLU A 18 -3.60 -1.12 5.10
N LEU A 19 -2.60 -1.02 5.97
CA LEU A 19 -2.51 0.07 6.93
C LEU A 19 -1.86 1.32 6.34
N ILE A 20 -0.85 1.13 5.51
CA ILE A 20 -0.06 2.25 4.96
C ILE A 20 -0.77 2.94 3.80
N VAL A 21 -1.35 2.16 2.88
CA VAL A 21 -1.96 2.72 1.68
C VAL A 21 -3.04 3.76 1.99
N PRO A 22 -4.00 3.50 2.90
CA PRO A 22 -5.01 4.51 3.23
C PRO A 22 -4.41 5.78 3.82
N GLU A 23 -3.35 5.65 4.62
CA GLU A 23 -2.68 6.80 5.21
C GLU A 23 -2.01 7.65 4.15
N LEU A 24 -1.30 7.01 3.22
CA LEU A 24 -0.66 7.71 2.12
C LEU A 24 -1.70 8.38 1.23
N ALA A 25 -2.80 7.70 0.96
CA ALA A 25 -3.89 8.25 0.15
C ALA A 25 -4.46 9.51 0.81
N LYS A 26 -4.69 9.45 2.10
CA LYS A 26 -5.20 10.59 2.85
C LYS A 26 -4.22 11.76 2.83
N ARG A 27 -2.94 11.47 2.99
CA ARG A 27 -1.88 12.47 2.98
C ARG A 27 -1.75 13.17 1.63
N ASN A 28 -1.95 12.42 0.56
CA ASN A 28 -1.84 12.94 -0.81
C ASN A 28 -3.15 13.50 -1.35
N GLY A 29 -4.21 13.51 -0.55
CA GLY A 29 -5.50 14.02 -0.96
C GLY A 29 -6.27 13.10 -1.88
N VAL A 30 -5.96 11.82 -1.88
CA VAL A 30 -6.64 10.81 -2.69
C VAL A 30 -7.87 10.34 -1.91
N THR A 31 -9.00 11.01 -2.12
CA THR A 31 -10.21 10.78 -1.35
C THR A 31 -11.34 10.25 -2.23
N GLU A 32 -12.44 9.87 -1.58
CA GLU A 32 -13.65 9.44 -2.27
C GLU A 32 -14.19 10.56 -3.16
N LYS A 33 -14.00 11.80 -2.75
CA LYS A 33 -14.42 12.96 -3.53
C LYS A 33 -13.66 13.02 -4.86
N LEU A 34 -12.35 12.78 -4.82
CA LEU A 34 -11.55 12.75 -6.03
C LEU A 34 -12.01 11.63 -6.94
N LYS A 35 -12.32 10.47 -6.38
CA LYS A 35 -12.81 9.34 -7.14
C LYS A 35 -14.10 9.68 -7.88
N ALA A 36 -14.99 10.41 -7.22
CA ALA A 36 -16.26 10.83 -7.81
C ALA A 36 -16.07 11.88 -8.89
N GLU A 37 -15.15 12.81 -8.68
CA GLU A 37 -14.90 13.90 -9.61
C GLU A 37 -14.03 13.50 -10.79
N ASN A 38 -12.99 12.70 -10.54
CA ASN A 38 -12.04 12.30 -11.56
C ASN A 38 -11.50 10.91 -11.25
N GLN A 39 -12.21 9.89 -11.72
CA GLN A 39 -11.88 8.51 -11.44
C GLN A 39 -10.50 8.12 -11.97
N MET A 40 -10.13 8.59 -13.15
CA MET A 40 -8.84 8.25 -13.74
C MET A 40 -7.68 8.78 -12.92
N GLU A 41 -7.80 10.01 -12.45
CA GLU A 41 -6.79 10.60 -11.60
C GLU A 41 -6.73 9.90 -10.25
N TRP A 42 -7.88 9.52 -9.71
CA TRP A 42 -7.93 8.77 -8.46
C TRP A 42 -7.19 7.43 -8.59
N VAL A 43 -7.45 6.69 -9.67
CA VAL A 43 -6.78 5.40 -9.92
C VAL A 43 -5.27 5.60 -10.04
N ARG A 44 -4.88 6.62 -10.79
CA ARG A 44 -3.47 6.94 -11.00
C ARG A 44 -2.75 7.23 -9.68
N GLN A 45 -3.36 8.06 -8.86
CA GLN A 45 -2.78 8.43 -7.57
C GLN A 45 -2.81 7.27 -6.58
N MET A 46 -3.85 6.45 -6.60
CA MET A 46 -3.90 5.26 -5.76
C MET A 46 -2.80 4.26 -6.12
N ASN A 47 -2.55 4.10 -7.41
CA ASN A 47 -1.46 3.22 -7.86
C ASN A 47 -0.10 3.74 -7.38
N ALA A 48 0.09 5.04 -7.40
CA ALA A 48 1.32 5.66 -6.88
C ALA A 48 1.45 5.42 -5.38
N CYS A 49 0.36 5.55 -4.65
CA CYS A 49 0.35 5.29 -3.20
C CYS A 49 0.69 3.83 -2.89
N LYS A 50 0.14 2.91 -3.67
CA LYS A 50 0.42 1.49 -3.51
C LYS A 50 1.89 1.18 -3.76
N ALA A 51 2.46 1.75 -4.81
CA ALA A 51 3.87 1.56 -5.12
C ALA A 51 4.77 2.09 -4.01
N GLN A 52 4.42 3.25 -3.48
CA GLN A 52 5.15 3.86 -2.39
C GLN A 52 5.06 3.02 -1.12
N ALA A 53 3.86 2.51 -0.82
CA ALA A 53 3.65 1.64 0.34
C ALA A 53 4.46 0.35 0.20
N GLU A 54 4.52 -0.21 -0.99
CA GLU A 54 5.32 -1.40 -1.27
C GLU A 54 6.79 -1.18 -0.94
N GLU A 55 7.31 -0.03 -1.32
CA GLU A 55 8.69 0.33 -1.04
C GLU A 55 8.94 0.42 0.46
N VAL A 56 8.03 1.05 1.18
CA VAL A 56 8.13 1.19 2.64
C VAL A 56 8.12 -0.17 3.31
N VAL A 57 7.19 -1.04 2.90
CA VAL A 57 7.08 -2.38 3.47
C VAL A 57 8.32 -3.21 3.18
N LYS A 58 8.83 -3.14 1.96
CA LYS A 58 10.05 -3.85 1.58
C LYS A 58 11.22 -3.42 2.46
N THR A 59 11.37 -2.14 2.66
CA THR A 59 12.45 -1.59 3.48
C THR A 59 12.31 -2.07 4.92
N GLU A 60 11.11 -2.02 5.48
CA GLU A 60 10.87 -2.47 6.84
C GLU A 60 11.18 -3.94 7.03
N LEU A 61 10.77 -4.80 6.08
CA LEU A 61 10.98 -6.23 6.19
C LEU A 61 12.42 -6.66 5.96
N ILE A 62 13.15 -5.93 5.12
CA ILE A 62 14.54 -6.26 4.83
C ILE A 62 15.47 -5.82 5.97
N TYR A 63 15.23 -4.66 6.53
CA TYR A 63 16.10 -4.10 7.55
C TYR A 63 15.71 -4.49 8.97
N ASP A 64 14.60 -5.16 9.12
CA ASP A 64 14.19 -5.67 10.41
C ASP A 64 14.80 -7.05 10.64
#